data_1c24c3fb36b48d230eea97d67e735b31
#
_entry.id   1c24c3fb36b48d230eea97d67e735b31
#
_cell.length_a   1.000
_cell.length_b   1.000
_cell.length_c   1.000
_cell.angle_alpha   90.00
_cell.angle_beta   90.00
_cell.angle_gamma   90.00
#
_symmetry.space_group_name_H-M   'P 1'
#
loop_
_entity.id
_entity.type
_entity.pdbx_description
1 polymer ?
#
loop_
_entity_poly.entity_id
_entity_poly.type
_entity_poly.pdbx_seq_one_letter_code
_entity_poly.pdbx_strand_id
1 'polypeptide(L)'
;NFKPQLQLISGVGEVNVMGGDYTMRIWLKPEVMALYELEPSDVESALSSQNIEASTGSIGEDSKNVYQYTLKYRGRLEKEQEFEEIVIKALDDGRVLKLKDIATVELGAQSYSYTGSVNGAPGSTCMINQTAGTNANEIIMEIDKFLEELKETLPEDVEVVELMSTKNFGNCVHVRLKEPFAE
;
A
#
# COMPACT_ATOMS: atom_id res chain seq x y z
N ASN A 1 -2.54 0.34 9.42
CA ASN A 1 -3.58 0.42 8.38
C ASN A 1 -4.97 0.36 9.05
N PHE A 2 -5.63 1.51 9.22
CA PHE A 2 -6.93 1.62 9.92
C PHE A 2 -8.14 1.47 8.98
N LYS A 3 -7.95 1.58 7.66
CA LYS A 3 -9.02 1.45 6.66
C LYS A 3 -9.85 0.17 6.79
N PRO A 4 -9.26 -1.03 6.91
CA PRO A 4 -10.04 -2.25 7.09
C PRO A 4 -10.85 -2.28 8.39
N GLN A 5 -10.33 -1.67 9.45
CA GLN A 5 -11.02 -1.62 10.74
C GLN A 5 -12.25 -0.71 10.69
N LEU A 6 -12.14 0.44 10.01
CA LEU A 6 -13.29 1.32 9.77
C LEU A 6 -14.38 0.65 8.92
N GLN A 7 -14.01 -0.19 7.97
CA GLN A 7 -14.97 -0.94 7.14
C GLN A 7 -15.73 -2.04 7.90
N LEU A 8 -15.23 -2.47 9.07
CA LEU A 8 -15.90 -3.44 9.93
C LEU A 8 -16.99 -2.83 10.80
N ILE A 9 -17.03 -1.50 10.93
CA ILE A 9 -18.07 -0.80 11.67
C ILE A 9 -19.40 -0.97 10.96
N SER A 10 -20.43 -1.39 11.71
CA SER A 10 -21.77 -1.63 11.17
C SER A 10 -22.36 -0.33 10.58
N GLY A 11 -22.81 -0.38 9.33
CA GLY A 11 -23.38 0.77 8.63
C GLY A 11 -22.38 1.61 7.84
N VAL A 12 -21.07 1.38 7.98
CA VAL A 12 -20.07 1.94 7.09
C VAL A 12 -20.12 1.22 5.74
N GLY A 13 -20.29 1.96 4.66
CA GLY A 13 -20.31 1.43 3.30
C GLY A 13 -18.94 1.47 2.64
N GLU A 14 -18.45 2.65 2.38
CA GLU A 14 -17.19 2.85 1.67
C GLU A 14 -16.26 3.76 2.46
N VAL A 15 -14.97 3.40 2.50
CA VAL A 15 -13.91 4.19 3.11
C VAL A 15 -12.87 4.54 2.07
N ASN A 16 -12.80 5.83 1.71
CA ASN A 16 -11.86 6.38 0.75
C ASN A 16 -10.78 7.19 1.46
N VAL A 17 -9.52 6.79 1.31
CA VAL A 17 -8.37 7.51 1.85
C VAL A 17 -7.70 8.27 0.70
N MET A 18 -7.57 9.58 0.85
CA MET A 18 -6.89 10.44 -0.10
C MET A 18 -5.52 10.83 0.45
N GLY A 19 -4.46 10.55 -0.33
CA GLY A 19 -3.11 11.01 -0.01
C GLY A 19 -2.37 10.21 1.07
N GLY A 20 -2.56 8.89 1.13
CA GLY A 20 -1.90 8.07 2.15
C GLY A 20 -1.39 6.70 1.68
N ASP A 21 -1.61 6.35 0.44
CA ASP A 21 -1.14 5.06 -0.06
C ASP A 21 0.33 5.15 -0.52
N TYR A 22 1.14 4.22 0.00
CA TYR A 22 2.53 4.05 -0.40
C TYR A 22 2.64 2.95 -1.45
N THR A 23 3.57 3.13 -2.37
CA THR A 23 3.90 2.15 -3.40
C THR A 23 5.40 2.08 -3.61
N MET A 24 5.88 0.96 -4.13
CA MET A 24 7.25 0.90 -4.63
C MET A 24 7.35 1.67 -5.94
N ARG A 25 8.19 2.67 -5.96
CA ARG A 25 8.52 3.46 -7.14
C ARG A 25 9.81 2.96 -7.74
N ILE A 26 9.78 2.78 -9.04
CA ILE A 26 10.92 2.30 -9.81
C ILE A 26 11.26 3.39 -10.82
N TRP A 27 12.37 4.09 -10.58
CA TRP A 27 12.87 5.14 -11.44
C TRP A 27 13.86 4.53 -12.42
N LEU A 28 13.39 4.31 -13.64
CA LEU A 28 14.20 3.74 -14.71
C LEU A 28 15.26 4.75 -15.17
N LYS A 29 16.47 4.26 -15.49
CA LYS A 29 17.58 5.04 -16.05
C LYS A 29 17.66 4.79 -17.57
N PRO A 30 17.09 5.67 -18.41
CA PRO A 30 16.99 5.44 -19.86
C PRO A 30 18.35 5.22 -20.55
N GLU A 31 19.38 5.91 -20.06
CA GLU A 31 20.73 5.81 -20.61
C GLU A 31 21.31 4.39 -20.43
N VAL A 32 21.08 3.79 -19.26
CA VAL A 32 21.53 2.44 -18.95
C VAL A 32 20.68 1.41 -19.69
N MET A 33 19.37 1.63 -19.78
CA MET A 33 18.46 0.76 -20.53
C MET A 33 18.85 0.69 -22.01
N ALA A 34 19.17 1.83 -22.63
CA ALA A 34 19.62 1.90 -24.01
C ALA A 34 20.93 1.12 -24.23
N LEU A 35 21.85 1.11 -23.27
CA LEU A 35 23.11 0.36 -23.36
C LEU A 35 22.89 -1.16 -23.43
N TYR A 36 21.83 -1.65 -22.76
CA TYR A 36 21.48 -3.07 -22.74
C TYR A 36 20.34 -3.45 -23.67
N GLU A 37 19.95 -2.52 -24.57
CA GLU A 37 18.83 -2.70 -25.51
C GLU A 37 17.56 -3.18 -24.82
N LEU A 38 17.17 -2.49 -23.73
CA LEU A 38 15.99 -2.80 -22.94
C LEU A 38 14.87 -1.79 -23.19
N GLU A 39 13.67 -2.29 -23.30
CA GLU A 39 12.45 -1.48 -23.31
C GLU A 39 11.78 -1.46 -21.92
N PRO A 40 11.00 -0.44 -21.57
CA PRO A 40 10.21 -0.42 -20.34
C PRO A 40 9.28 -1.64 -20.17
N SER A 41 8.79 -2.18 -21.28
CA SER A 41 7.97 -3.40 -21.34
C SER A 41 8.69 -4.64 -20.81
N ASP A 42 10.03 -4.72 -21.01
CA ASP A 42 10.84 -5.83 -20.51
C ASP A 42 10.89 -5.81 -18.97
N VAL A 43 11.03 -4.61 -18.42
CA VAL A 43 11.02 -4.39 -16.96
C VAL A 43 9.64 -4.72 -16.37
N GLU A 44 8.57 -4.28 -17.02
CA GLU A 44 7.19 -4.59 -16.59
C GLU A 44 6.94 -6.10 -16.61
N SER A 45 7.38 -6.78 -17.66
CA SER A 45 7.24 -8.23 -17.80
C SER A 45 8.04 -8.98 -16.73
N ALA A 46 9.26 -8.55 -16.43
CA ALA A 46 10.09 -9.12 -15.37
C ALA A 46 9.48 -8.93 -13.98
N LEU A 47 8.96 -7.72 -13.69
CA LEU A 47 8.25 -7.41 -12.46
C LEU A 47 7.00 -8.28 -12.30
N SER A 48 6.18 -8.35 -13.34
CA SER A 48 4.94 -9.12 -13.33
C SER A 48 5.19 -10.62 -13.13
N SER A 49 6.28 -11.16 -13.68
CA SER A 49 6.62 -12.59 -13.57
C SER A 49 7.21 -12.97 -12.21
N GLN A 50 7.90 -12.06 -11.53
CA GLN A 50 8.62 -12.33 -10.28
C GLN A 50 7.91 -11.80 -9.02
N ASN A 51 6.95 -10.88 -9.17
CA ASN A 51 6.16 -10.34 -8.08
C ASN A 51 4.73 -10.91 -8.10
N ILE A 52 4.62 -12.23 -8.10
CA ILE A 52 3.33 -12.94 -8.15
C ILE A 52 3.01 -13.53 -6.78
N GLU A 53 1.76 -13.43 -6.39
CA GLU A 53 1.20 -14.21 -5.31
C GLU A 53 0.60 -15.50 -5.90
N ALA A 54 1.37 -16.58 -5.85
CA ALA A 54 0.95 -17.88 -6.37
C ALA A 54 0.63 -18.85 -5.23
N SER A 55 -0.51 -19.52 -5.34
CA SER A 55 -0.84 -20.69 -4.52
C SER A 55 -0.09 -21.88 -5.07
N THR A 56 0.90 -22.37 -4.34
CA THR A 56 1.83 -23.42 -4.81
C THR A 56 1.33 -24.84 -4.58
N GLY A 57 0.11 -25.04 -4.09
CA GLY A 57 -0.43 -26.37 -3.82
C GLY A 57 0.30 -27.12 -2.71
N SER A 58 0.04 -28.43 -2.61
CA SER A 58 0.66 -29.32 -1.63
C SER A 58 1.31 -30.51 -2.33
N ILE A 59 2.44 -30.98 -1.78
CA ILE A 59 3.09 -32.22 -2.22
C ILE A 59 2.63 -33.35 -1.32
N GLY A 60 2.23 -34.48 -1.92
CA GLY A 60 1.84 -35.68 -1.19
C GLY A 60 0.34 -35.92 -1.09
N GLU A 61 -0.48 -35.15 -1.81
CA GLU A 61 -1.93 -35.30 -1.81
C GLU A 61 -2.43 -36.67 -2.28
N ASP A 62 -1.70 -37.32 -3.24
CA ASP A 62 -2.00 -38.64 -3.76
C ASP A 62 -1.06 -39.73 -3.23
N SER A 63 -0.21 -39.44 -2.26
CA SER A 63 0.72 -40.44 -1.72
C SER A 63 0.08 -41.24 -0.59
N LYS A 64 0.39 -42.56 -0.53
CA LYS A 64 0.01 -43.42 0.61
C LYS A 64 0.73 -43.05 1.92
N ASN A 65 1.53 -41.98 1.93
CA ASN A 65 2.24 -41.47 3.08
C ASN A 65 1.36 -40.49 3.87
N VAL A 66 1.47 -40.56 5.20
CA VAL A 66 0.67 -39.79 6.16
C VAL A 66 1.02 -38.30 6.18
N TYR A 67 2.08 -37.89 5.48
CA TYR A 67 2.58 -36.51 5.54
C TYR A 67 2.31 -35.76 4.24
N GLN A 68 1.57 -34.63 4.38
CA GLN A 68 1.35 -33.66 3.33
C GLN A 68 2.18 -32.41 3.64
N TYR A 69 2.97 -31.96 2.66
CA TYR A 69 3.76 -30.74 2.78
C TYR A 69 3.13 -29.63 1.95
N THR A 70 2.67 -28.57 2.63
CA THR A 70 2.22 -27.37 1.93
C THR A 70 3.43 -26.55 1.51
N LEU A 71 3.58 -26.35 0.21
CA LEU A 71 4.59 -25.43 -0.32
C LEU A 71 4.15 -24.01 -0.08
N LYS A 72 4.93 -23.23 0.66
CA LYS A 72 4.73 -21.78 0.79
C LYS A 72 5.65 -21.07 -0.19
N TYR A 73 5.06 -20.39 -1.15
CA TYR A 73 5.80 -19.43 -1.97
C TYR A 73 5.96 -18.13 -1.18
N ARG A 74 7.04 -17.37 -1.45
CA ARG A 74 7.39 -16.18 -0.67
C ARG A 74 6.39 -15.03 -0.82
N GLY A 75 5.46 -15.11 -1.75
CA GLY A 75 4.45 -14.10 -1.98
C GLY A 75 4.96 -12.83 -2.67
N ARG A 76 4.20 -11.76 -2.51
CA ARG A 76 4.54 -10.44 -3.03
C ARG A 76 5.79 -9.88 -2.35
N LEU A 77 6.60 -9.20 -3.13
CA LEU A 77 7.76 -8.46 -2.63
C LEU A 77 7.29 -7.23 -1.86
N GLU A 78 7.87 -6.98 -0.69
CA GLU A 78 7.46 -5.88 0.20
C GLU A 78 8.59 -4.87 0.45
N LYS A 79 9.85 -5.31 0.32
CA LYS A 79 11.02 -4.49 0.65
C LYS A 79 11.71 -4.01 -0.62
N GLU A 80 12.24 -2.78 -0.57
CA GLU A 80 13.03 -2.18 -1.66
C GLU A 80 14.13 -3.13 -2.16
N GLN A 81 14.89 -3.72 -1.24
CA GLN A 81 15.98 -4.65 -1.55
C GLN A 81 15.51 -5.90 -2.33
N GLU A 82 14.30 -6.35 -2.09
CA GLU A 82 13.74 -7.52 -2.79
C GLU A 82 13.41 -7.16 -4.26
N PHE A 83 12.92 -5.95 -4.49
CA PHE A 83 12.69 -5.42 -5.83
C PHE A 83 14.01 -5.19 -6.58
N GLU A 84 15.02 -4.66 -5.90
CA GLU A 84 16.36 -4.44 -6.46
C GLU A 84 17.01 -5.71 -7.02
N GLU A 85 16.74 -6.86 -6.40
CA GLU A 85 17.29 -8.18 -6.78
C GLU A 85 16.50 -8.87 -7.91
N ILE A 86 15.43 -8.29 -8.42
CA ILE A 86 14.68 -8.81 -9.57
C ILE A 86 15.58 -8.91 -10.78
N VAL A 87 15.56 -10.08 -11.43
CA VAL A 87 16.32 -10.35 -12.63
C VAL A 87 15.58 -9.82 -13.86
N ILE A 88 16.22 -8.94 -14.61
CA ILE A 88 15.65 -8.36 -15.84
C ILE A 88 16.07 -9.17 -17.08
N LYS A 89 17.39 -9.42 -17.22
CA LYS A 89 17.93 -10.09 -18.39
C LYS A 89 19.18 -10.87 -18.02
N ALA A 90 19.34 -12.06 -18.57
CA ALA A 90 20.61 -12.78 -18.57
C ALA A 90 21.43 -12.33 -19.79
N LEU A 91 22.68 -11.93 -19.58
CA LEU A 91 23.60 -11.49 -20.63
C LEU A 91 24.35 -12.70 -21.20
N ASP A 92 24.81 -12.59 -22.44
CA ASP A 92 25.52 -13.65 -23.16
C ASP A 92 26.87 -14.05 -22.50
N ASP A 93 27.42 -13.17 -21.67
CA ASP A 93 28.65 -13.41 -20.92
C ASP A 93 28.41 -14.13 -19.56
N GLY A 94 27.18 -14.56 -19.30
CA GLY A 94 26.78 -15.26 -18.07
C GLY A 94 26.48 -14.33 -16.88
N ARG A 95 26.62 -13.01 -17.02
CA ARG A 95 26.18 -12.05 -16.02
C ARG A 95 24.66 -11.91 -16.04
N VAL A 96 24.10 -11.58 -14.87
CA VAL A 96 22.67 -11.34 -14.71
C VAL A 96 22.46 -9.86 -14.43
N LEU A 97 21.65 -9.22 -15.26
CA LEU A 97 21.25 -7.83 -15.09
C LEU A 97 20.07 -7.77 -14.13
N LYS A 98 20.22 -7.04 -13.04
CA LYS A 98 19.20 -6.86 -12.01
C LYS A 98 18.55 -5.50 -12.09
N LEU A 99 17.39 -5.34 -11.46
CA LEU A 99 16.65 -4.09 -11.47
C LEU A 99 17.48 -2.92 -10.90
N LYS A 100 18.26 -3.14 -9.84
CA LYS A 100 19.15 -2.13 -9.24
C LYS A 100 20.19 -1.56 -10.21
N ASP A 101 20.58 -2.31 -11.25
CA ASP A 101 21.57 -1.88 -12.22
C ASP A 101 20.99 -0.84 -13.18
N ILE A 102 19.70 -0.94 -13.49
CA ILE A 102 18.99 -0.11 -14.49
C ILE A 102 17.98 0.87 -13.88
N ALA A 103 17.69 0.75 -12.60
CA ALA A 103 16.69 1.57 -11.93
C ALA A 103 17.10 1.90 -10.49
N THR A 104 16.41 2.88 -9.91
CA THR A 104 16.42 3.15 -8.48
C THR A 104 15.06 2.80 -7.91
N VAL A 105 15.03 2.01 -6.84
CA VAL A 105 13.80 1.60 -6.16
C VAL A 105 13.66 2.39 -4.87
N GLU A 106 12.49 2.95 -4.64
CA GLU A 106 12.17 3.67 -3.39
C GLU A 106 10.71 3.45 -2.99
N LEU A 107 10.45 3.46 -1.69
CA LEU A 107 9.10 3.50 -1.15
C LEU A 107 8.62 4.95 -1.15
N GLY A 108 7.62 5.25 -1.95
CA GLY A 108 7.09 6.60 -2.09
C GLY A 108 5.57 6.64 -2.12
N ALA A 109 5.01 7.85 -2.14
CA ALA A 109 3.57 8.02 -2.28
C ALA A 109 3.09 7.47 -3.63
N GLN A 110 1.93 6.82 -3.65
CA GLN A 110 1.34 6.27 -4.86
C GLN A 110 1.08 7.36 -5.91
N SER A 111 0.66 8.54 -5.46
CA SER A 111 0.44 9.70 -6.32
C SER A 111 0.89 10.98 -5.63
N TYR A 112 1.55 11.84 -6.38
CA TYR A 112 1.87 13.23 -5.97
C TYR A 112 0.87 14.25 -6.54
N SER A 113 -0.16 13.78 -7.24
CA SER A 113 -1.18 14.66 -7.83
C SER A 113 -2.10 15.28 -6.78
N TYR A 114 -2.17 14.69 -5.60
CA TYR A 114 -2.97 15.16 -4.48
C TYR A 114 -2.10 15.30 -3.24
N THR A 115 -1.88 16.51 -2.80
CA THR A 115 -1.30 16.83 -1.50
C THR A 115 -2.43 17.33 -0.60
N GLY A 116 -2.71 16.56 0.46
CA GLY A 116 -3.63 16.99 1.50
C GLY A 116 -2.91 17.86 2.53
N SER A 117 -3.49 18.98 2.91
CA SER A 117 -3.03 19.74 4.06
C SER A 117 -4.19 20.08 4.98
N VAL A 118 -3.97 19.98 6.28
CA VAL A 118 -4.94 20.35 7.30
C VAL A 118 -4.31 21.41 8.19
N ASN A 119 -4.90 22.61 8.21
CA ASN A 119 -4.37 23.75 8.95
C ASN A 119 -2.89 24.08 8.62
N GLY A 120 -2.48 23.89 7.36
CA GLY A 120 -1.11 24.18 6.91
C GLY A 120 -0.09 23.05 7.17
N ALA A 121 -0.47 21.97 7.83
CA ALA A 121 0.37 20.80 8.00
C ALA A 121 -0.01 19.70 6.97
N PRO A 122 0.96 18.92 6.47
CA PRO A 122 0.68 17.80 5.57
C PRO A 122 -0.22 16.78 6.27
N GLY A 123 -1.18 16.22 5.54
CA GLY A 123 -2.13 15.27 6.09
C GLY A 123 -2.87 14.48 5.03
N SER A 124 -3.42 13.36 5.43
CA SER A 124 -4.28 12.51 4.60
C SER A 124 -5.74 12.67 5.03
N THR A 125 -6.64 12.69 4.07
CA THR A 125 -8.08 12.77 4.31
C THR A 125 -8.71 11.40 4.15
N CYS A 126 -9.47 10.97 5.15
CA CYS A 126 -10.29 9.77 5.06
C CYS A 126 -11.76 10.16 4.95
N MET A 127 -12.40 9.77 3.87
CA MET A 127 -13.83 9.98 3.63
C MET A 127 -14.58 8.68 3.90
N ILE A 128 -15.54 8.73 4.81
CA ILE A 128 -16.34 7.57 5.22
C ILE A 128 -17.78 7.80 4.75
N ASN A 129 -18.28 6.91 3.91
CA ASN A 129 -19.64 6.92 3.41
C ASN A 129 -20.49 5.90 4.15
N GLN A 130 -21.69 6.27 4.55
CA GLN A 130 -22.63 5.36 5.18
C GLN A 130 -23.38 4.49 4.14
N THR A 131 -23.83 3.33 4.54
CA THR A 131 -24.73 2.48 3.75
C THR A 131 -26.14 3.06 3.81
N ALA A 132 -26.86 3.02 2.69
CA ALA A 132 -28.23 3.49 2.62
C ALA A 132 -29.14 2.76 3.63
N GLY A 133 -29.95 3.52 4.36
CA GLY A 133 -30.90 2.98 5.35
C GLY A 133 -30.31 2.79 6.77
N THR A 134 -29.06 3.14 7.00
CA THR A 134 -28.43 3.07 8.34
C THR A 134 -28.57 4.39 9.09
N ASN A 135 -28.42 4.33 10.44
CA ASN A 135 -28.49 5.50 11.30
C ASN A 135 -27.12 6.19 11.39
N ALA A 136 -27.00 7.36 10.80
CA ALA A 136 -25.76 8.12 10.81
C ALA A 136 -25.22 8.45 12.22
N ASN A 137 -26.11 8.72 13.18
CA ASN A 137 -25.66 9.06 14.53
C ASN A 137 -25.01 7.86 15.25
N GLU A 138 -25.53 6.66 15.07
CA GLU A 138 -24.92 5.44 15.64
C GLU A 138 -23.54 5.18 15.04
N ILE A 139 -23.42 5.33 13.71
CA ILE A 139 -22.14 5.17 13.00
C ILE A 139 -21.11 6.19 13.50
N ILE A 140 -21.51 7.45 13.68
CA ILE A 140 -20.64 8.51 14.21
C ILE A 140 -20.12 8.12 15.60
N MET A 141 -21.00 7.70 16.49
CA MET A 141 -20.61 7.31 17.85
C MET A 141 -19.63 6.12 17.86
N GLU A 142 -19.80 5.16 16.98
CA GLU A 142 -18.88 4.03 16.84
C GLU A 142 -17.54 4.46 16.23
N ILE A 143 -17.56 5.36 15.26
CA ILE A 143 -16.32 5.93 14.68
C ILE A 143 -15.57 6.75 15.73
N ASP A 144 -16.24 7.60 16.49
CA ASP A 144 -15.62 8.42 17.53
C ASP A 144 -14.94 7.54 18.60
N LYS A 145 -15.62 6.49 19.04
CA LYS A 145 -15.04 5.50 19.96
C LYS A 145 -13.80 4.83 19.38
N PHE A 146 -13.89 4.41 18.11
CA PHE A 146 -12.75 3.80 17.42
C PHE A 146 -11.57 4.79 17.29
N LEU A 147 -11.85 6.07 17.01
CA LEU A 147 -10.82 7.11 16.90
C LEU A 147 -10.15 7.41 18.25
N GLU A 148 -10.88 7.34 19.35
CA GLU A 148 -10.31 7.47 20.71
C GLU A 148 -9.34 6.31 21.00
N GLU A 149 -9.75 5.07 20.72
CA GLU A 149 -8.90 3.90 20.86
C GLU A 149 -7.66 3.97 19.95
N LEU A 150 -7.84 4.51 18.73
CA LEU A 150 -6.75 4.70 17.78
C LEU A 150 -5.74 5.75 18.25
N LYS A 151 -6.18 6.86 18.88
CA LYS A 151 -5.30 7.91 19.40
C LYS A 151 -4.30 7.39 20.42
N GLU A 152 -4.66 6.38 21.20
CA GLU A 152 -3.76 5.74 22.17
C GLU A 152 -2.65 4.91 21.51
N THR A 153 -2.88 4.46 20.27
CA THR A 153 -1.97 3.56 19.53
C THR A 153 -1.08 4.31 18.52
N LEU A 154 -1.44 5.56 18.22
CA LEU A 154 -0.71 6.36 17.24
C LEU A 154 0.63 6.86 17.79
N PRO A 155 1.65 6.99 16.92
CA PRO A 155 2.89 7.70 17.25
C PRO A 155 2.63 9.14 17.67
N GLU A 156 3.52 9.72 18.49
CA GLU A 156 3.37 11.08 19.04
C GLU A 156 3.38 12.19 17.97
N ASP A 157 3.94 11.91 16.80
CA ASP A 157 4.06 12.80 15.63
C ASP A 157 2.82 12.80 14.75
N VAL A 158 1.84 11.93 15.03
CA VAL A 158 0.60 11.81 14.26
C VAL A 158 -0.58 12.29 15.08
N GLU A 159 -1.42 13.14 14.50
CA GLU A 159 -2.65 13.64 15.11
C GLU A 159 -3.86 13.33 14.22
N VAL A 160 -4.91 12.84 14.83
CA VAL A 160 -6.21 12.66 14.16
C VAL A 160 -7.07 13.87 14.45
N VAL A 161 -7.44 14.61 13.39
CA VAL A 161 -8.33 15.76 13.47
C VAL A 161 -9.66 15.40 12.82
N GLU A 162 -10.73 15.46 13.60
CA GLU A 162 -12.07 15.32 13.09
C GLU A 162 -12.52 16.63 12.46
N LEU A 163 -12.75 16.65 11.15
CA LEU A 163 -13.27 17.80 10.42
C LEU A 163 -14.74 17.58 10.07
N MET A 164 -15.60 17.95 10.98
CA MET A 164 -17.04 18.12 10.83
C MET A 164 -17.82 16.92 10.24
N SER A 165 -18.56 16.31 11.09
CA SER A 165 -19.78 15.59 10.77
C SER A 165 -20.83 16.59 10.26
N THR A 166 -20.99 16.77 8.96
CA THR A 166 -22.16 17.48 8.44
C THR A 166 -23.29 16.47 8.28
N LYS A 167 -24.44 16.80 8.85
CA LYS A 167 -25.66 15.95 8.85
C LYS A 167 -26.15 15.56 7.44
N ASN A 168 -25.52 16.02 6.37
CA ASN A 168 -25.94 15.82 4.97
C ASN A 168 -24.84 15.35 4.01
N PHE A 169 -23.57 15.29 4.41
CA PHE A 169 -22.45 14.94 3.51
C PHE A 169 -21.41 14.12 4.25
N GLY A 170 -21.56 12.86 4.47
CA GLY A 170 -20.55 11.93 4.99
C GLY A 170 -19.57 12.50 6.03
N ASN A 171 -19.08 11.67 6.91
CA ASN A 171 -18.06 12.09 7.88
C ASN A 171 -16.68 12.07 7.23
N CYS A 172 -15.97 13.20 7.30
CA CYS A 172 -14.57 13.27 6.91
C CYS A 172 -13.69 13.27 8.17
N VAL A 173 -12.81 12.29 8.25
CA VAL A 173 -11.77 12.24 9.29
C VAL A 173 -10.44 12.55 8.63
N HIS A 174 -9.71 13.49 9.19
CA HIS A 174 -8.39 13.87 8.71
C HIS A 174 -7.31 13.35 9.67
N VAL A 175 -6.29 12.74 9.11
CA VAL A 175 -5.09 12.36 9.85
C VAL A 175 -3.98 13.33 9.46
N ARG A 176 -3.43 14.03 10.44
CA ARG A 176 -2.38 15.04 10.26
C ARG A 176 -1.08 14.57 10.90
N LEU A 177 0.03 14.83 10.23
CA LEU A 177 1.37 14.74 10.83
C LEU A 177 1.65 16.02 11.62
N LYS A 178 2.11 15.90 12.87
CA LYS A 178 2.40 17.06 13.75
C LYS A 178 3.63 17.84 13.31
N GLU A 179 4.61 17.14 12.71
CA GLU A 179 5.83 17.77 12.21
C GLU A 179 5.95 17.59 10.70
N PRO A 180 6.37 18.64 9.96
CA PRO A 180 6.78 18.46 8.58
C PRO A 180 8.03 17.56 8.57
N PHE A 181 8.07 16.59 7.66
CA PHE A 181 9.30 15.87 7.38
C PHE A 181 10.41 16.90 7.15
N ALA A 182 11.44 16.87 7.99
CA ALA A 182 12.68 17.60 7.72
C ALA A 182 13.25 17.04 6.41
N GLU A 183 13.49 17.94 5.44
CA GLU A 183 14.12 17.65 4.15
C GLU A 183 15.48 16.97 4.30
#